data_8794b6a2364924c11df4c672c2032ba9
#
_entry.id   8794b6a2364924c11df4c672c2032ba9
#
_cell.length_a   1.000
_cell.length_b   1.000
_cell.length_c   1.000
_cell.angle_alpha   90.00
_cell.angle_beta   90.00
_cell.angle_gamma   90.00
#
_symmetry.space_group_name_H-M   'P 1'
#
loop_
_entity.id
_entity.type
_entity.pdbx_description
1 polymer ?
#
loop_
_entity_poly.entity_id
_entity_poly.type
_entity_poly.pdbx_seq_one_letter_code
_entity_poly.pdbx_strand_id
1 'polypeptide(L)'
;MAKVRLSVPAVDDLDRMIVTHSLPGDTRLRVQRSLRVLEQFPRIGRQLERRWAPMRVILGPWRWMLIIYSYEERDDVVLIVAFQDARSSAAATAS
;
A
#
# COMPACT_ATOMS: atom_id res chain seq x y z
N MET A 1 18.20 -1.70 6.18
CA MET A 1 16.72 -1.65 6.14
C MET A 1 16.27 -0.69 5.05
N ALA A 2 15.25 -1.08 4.31
CA ALA A 2 14.68 -0.21 3.29
C ALA A 2 13.99 0.98 3.94
N LYS A 3 14.06 2.12 3.27
CA LYS A 3 13.26 3.30 3.67
C LYS A 3 11.88 3.19 3.05
N VAL A 4 10.85 3.42 3.84
CA VAL A 4 9.47 3.38 3.37
C VAL A 4 8.92 4.79 3.33
N ARG A 5 8.46 5.21 2.16
CA ARG A 5 7.90 6.54 1.94
C ARG A 5 6.52 6.43 1.31
N LEU A 6 5.66 7.40 1.61
CA LEU A 6 4.34 7.49 0.99
C LEU A 6 4.35 8.60 -0.04
N SER A 7 3.85 8.30 -1.24
CA SER A 7 3.62 9.33 -2.23
C SER A 7 2.45 10.22 -1.81
N VAL A 8 2.38 11.44 -2.37
CA VAL A 8 1.26 12.34 -2.11
C VAL A 8 -0.08 11.70 -2.49
N PRO A 9 -0.21 11.06 -3.67
CA PRO A 9 -1.45 10.35 -4.00
C PRO A 9 -1.82 9.25 -3.00
N ALA A 10 -0.83 8.54 -2.46
CA ALA A 10 -1.10 7.50 -1.45
C ALA A 10 -1.66 8.11 -0.17
N VAL A 11 -1.09 9.22 0.29
CA VAL A 11 -1.61 9.93 1.47
C VAL A 11 -3.06 10.37 1.23
N ASP A 12 -3.33 10.92 0.05
CA ASP A 12 -4.68 11.37 -0.30
C ASP A 12 -5.67 10.19 -0.35
N ASP A 13 -5.23 9.06 -0.90
CA ASP A 13 -6.05 7.84 -0.93
C ASP A 13 -6.43 7.41 0.49
N LEU A 14 -5.46 7.37 1.39
CA LEU A 14 -5.69 6.95 2.77
C LEU A 14 -6.63 7.93 3.50
N ASP A 15 -6.40 9.23 3.34
CA ASP A 15 -7.26 10.25 3.95
C ASP A 15 -8.71 10.09 3.48
N ARG A 16 -8.90 9.86 2.18
CA ARG A 16 -10.23 9.66 1.60
C ARG A 16 -10.89 8.39 2.15
N MET A 17 -10.13 7.30 2.28
CA MET A 17 -10.65 6.06 2.83
C MET A 17 -11.09 6.21 4.28
N ILE A 18 -10.32 6.92 5.09
CA ILE A 18 -10.67 7.14 6.49
C ILE A 18 -12.04 7.79 6.60
N VAL A 19 -12.31 8.78 5.75
CA VAL A 19 -13.59 9.49 5.74
C VAL A 19 -14.70 8.60 5.16
N THR A 20 -14.49 8.04 3.96
CA THR A 20 -15.56 7.32 3.24
C THR A 20 -15.95 6.01 3.91
N HIS A 21 -15.01 5.36 4.60
CA HIS A 21 -15.27 4.09 5.29
C HIS A 21 -15.48 4.27 6.79
N SER A 22 -15.47 5.50 7.27
CA SER A 22 -15.59 5.81 8.71
C SER A 22 -14.62 5.00 9.55
N LEU A 23 -13.35 4.99 9.16
CA LEU A 23 -12.34 4.17 9.82
C LEU A 23 -11.97 4.74 11.20
N PRO A 24 -11.46 3.88 12.11
CA PRO A 24 -11.07 4.31 13.45
C PRO A 24 -10.02 5.42 13.44
N GLY A 25 -9.96 6.18 14.54
CA GLY A 25 -9.01 7.29 14.67
C GLY A 25 -7.54 6.85 14.66
N ASP A 26 -7.25 5.60 15.00
CA ASP A 26 -5.88 5.06 14.99
C ASP A 26 -5.50 4.40 13.66
N THR A 27 -6.27 4.62 12.60
CA THR A 27 -6.05 3.98 11.30
C THR A 27 -4.64 4.25 10.76
N ARG A 28 -4.18 5.50 10.83
CA ARG A 28 -2.84 5.83 10.32
C ARG A 28 -1.75 5.09 11.07
N LEU A 29 -1.89 4.93 12.37
CA LEU A 29 -0.95 4.16 13.18
C LEU A 29 -0.96 2.69 12.80
N ARG A 30 -2.13 2.11 12.57
CA ARG A 30 -2.26 0.72 12.15
C ARG A 30 -1.65 0.49 10.77
N VAL A 31 -1.86 1.42 9.84
CA VAL A 31 -1.23 1.38 8.52
C VAL A 31 0.29 1.43 8.66
N GLN A 32 0.80 2.34 9.47
CA GLN A 32 2.23 2.48 9.70
C GLN A 32 2.84 1.16 10.20
N ARG A 33 2.15 0.48 11.11
CA ARG A 33 2.59 -0.84 11.60
C ARG A 33 2.60 -1.88 10.49
N SER A 34 1.61 -1.85 9.61
CA SER A 34 1.56 -2.76 8.46
C SER A 34 2.73 -2.55 7.50
N LEU A 35 3.23 -1.33 7.40
CA LEU A 35 4.34 -1.01 6.49
C LEU A 35 5.70 -1.46 7.03
N ARG A 36 5.83 -1.76 8.31
CA ARG A 36 7.12 -2.12 8.91
C ARG A 36 7.74 -3.35 8.29
N VAL A 37 6.93 -4.31 7.86
CA VAL A 37 7.45 -5.53 7.23
C VAL A 37 8.26 -5.19 5.97
N LEU A 38 7.93 -4.10 5.29
CA LEU A 38 8.61 -3.71 4.06
C LEU A 38 10.02 -3.17 4.30
N GLU A 39 10.32 -2.73 5.51
CA GLU A 39 11.67 -2.28 5.85
C GLU A 39 12.68 -3.44 5.79
N GLN A 40 12.27 -4.64 6.21
CA GLN A 40 13.13 -5.82 6.21
C GLN A 40 12.91 -6.70 4.98
N PHE A 41 11.69 -6.75 4.46
CA PHE A 41 11.31 -7.63 3.35
C PHE A 41 10.59 -6.83 2.26
N PRO A 42 11.33 -5.96 1.55
CA PRO A 42 10.68 -5.08 0.56
C PRO A 42 10.05 -5.82 -0.62
N ARG A 43 10.43 -7.07 -0.86
CA ARG A 43 9.85 -7.88 -1.94
C ARG A 43 8.79 -8.88 -1.47
N ILE A 44 8.32 -8.76 -0.23
CA ILE A 44 7.37 -9.74 0.32
C ILE A 44 6.03 -9.69 -0.38
N GLY A 45 5.63 -8.53 -0.89
CA GLY A 45 4.36 -8.37 -1.57
C GLY A 45 4.30 -9.11 -2.89
N ARG A 46 3.10 -9.60 -3.24
CA ARG A 46 2.87 -10.25 -4.53
C ARG A 46 3.06 -9.23 -5.65
N GLN A 47 3.77 -9.63 -6.69
CA GLN A 47 3.99 -8.77 -7.85
C GLN A 47 2.69 -8.67 -8.66
N LEU A 48 2.34 -7.45 -9.03
CA LEU A 48 1.16 -7.17 -9.83
C LEU A 48 1.47 -7.33 -11.33
N GLU A 49 0.41 -7.44 -12.11
CA GLU A 49 0.51 -7.71 -13.53
C GLU A 49 -0.04 -6.55 -14.36
N ARG A 50 0.17 -6.63 -15.67
CA ARG A 50 -0.35 -5.69 -16.66
C ARG A 50 0.11 -4.26 -16.36
N ARG A 51 -0.81 -3.30 -16.39
CA ARG A 51 -0.46 -1.90 -16.19
C ARG A 51 0.11 -1.58 -14.80
N TRP A 52 -0.11 -2.47 -13.83
CA TRP A 52 0.40 -2.28 -12.47
C TRP A 52 1.78 -2.87 -12.26
N ALA A 53 2.26 -3.69 -13.23
CA ALA A 53 3.62 -4.23 -13.15
C ALA A 53 4.64 -3.07 -13.25
N PRO A 54 5.78 -3.14 -12.55
CA PRO A 54 6.23 -4.20 -11.68
C PRO A 54 5.91 -3.99 -10.19
N MET A 55 4.86 -3.24 -9.89
CA MET A 55 4.51 -2.94 -8.51
C MET A 55 4.08 -4.19 -7.77
N ARG A 56 4.09 -4.08 -6.44
CA ARG A 56 3.71 -5.16 -5.54
C ARG A 56 2.59 -4.71 -4.63
N VAL A 57 1.91 -5.67 -4.02
CA VAL A 57 0.80 -5.40 -3.11
C VAL A 57 0.94 -6.20 -1.84
N ILE A 58 0.65 -5.54 -0.70
CA ILE A 58 0.43 -6.20 0.58
C ILE A 58 -0.94 -5.77 1.12
N LEU A 59 -1.42 -6.49 2.13
CA LEU A 59 -2.64 -6.09 2.80
C LEU A 59 -2.32 -5.14 3.96
N GLY A 60 -3.21 -4.18 4.17
CA GLY A 60 -3.14 -3.30 5.32
C GLY A 60 -3.77 -3.93 6.56
N PRO A 61 -4.19 -3.11 7.53
CA PRO A 61 -4.80 -3.61 8.78
C PRO A 61 -6.09 -4.40 8.57
N TRP A 62 -6.75 -4.20 7.45
CA TRP A 62 -7.97 -4.91 7.07
C TRP A 62 -7.76 -5.65 5.75
N ARG A 63 -8.40 -6.80 5.60
CA ARG A 63 -8.27 -7.65 4.40
C ARG A 63 -8.62 -6.95 3.10
N TRP A 64 -9.53 -5.99 3.15
CA TRP A 64 -9.96 -5.27 1.97
C TRP A 64 -9.06 -4.10 1.60
N MET A 65 -8.14 -3.71 2.49
CA MET A 65 -7.22 -2.60 2.21
C MET A 65 -5.97 -3.10 1.51
N LEU A 66 -5.79 -2.67 0.26
CA LEU A 66 -4.59 -2.98 -0.51
C LEU A 66 -3.60 -1.84 -0.38
N ILE A 67 -2.34 -2.19 -0.15
CA ILE A 67 -1.23 -1.24 -0.14
C ILE A 67 -0.35 -1.57 -1.33
N ILE A 68 -0.33 -0.69 -2.32
CA ILE A 68 0.42 -0.89 -3.56
C ILE A 68 1.70 -0.09 -3.48
N TYR A 69 2.81 -0.75 -3.77
CA TYR A 69 4.12 -0.12 -3.63
C TYR A 69 5.07 -0.55 -4.74
N SER A 70 6.09 0.27 -4.94
CA SER A 70 7.25 -0.07 -5.75
C SER A 70 8.48 -0.16 -4.86
N TYR A 71 9.45 -0.98 -5.27
CA TYR A 71 10.71 -1.07 -4.57
C TYR A 71 11.84 -0.73 -5.53
N GLU A 72 12.61 0.29 -5.18
CA GLU A 72 13.80 0.68 -5.90
C GLU A 72 15.02 0.05 -5.23
N GLU A 73 15.53 -1.00 -5.86
CA GLU A 73 16.61 -1.79 -5.28
C GLU A 73 17.89 -0.98 -5.09
N ARG A 74 18.23 -0.15 -6.07
CA ARG A 74 19.47 0.64 -6.04
C ARG A 74 19.55 1.52 -4.80
N ASP A 75 18.47 2.22 -4.47
CA ASP A 75 18.43 3.16 -3.36
C ASP A 75 17.85 2.54 -2.10
N ASP A 76 17.39 1.29 -2.16
CA ASP A 76 16.75 0.58 -1.06
C ASP A 76 15.57 1.38 -0.50
N VAL A 77 14.69 1.83 -1.40
CA VAL A 77 13.52 2.65 -1.07
C VAL A 77 12.24 1.94 -1.50
N VAL A 78 11.30 1.83 -0.58
CA VAL A 78 9.94 1.41 -0.85
C VAL A 78 9.08 2.66 -0.95
N LEU A 79 8.40 2.84 -2.08
CA LEU A 79 7.46 3.94 -2.27
C LEU A 79 6.04 3.39 -2.30
N ILE A 80 5.23 3.80 -1.34
CA ILE A 80 3.80 3.46 -1.33
C ILE A 80 3.11 4.37 -2.34
N VAL A 81 2.53 3.78 -3.37
CA VAL A 81 1.96 4.55 -4.48
C VAL A 81 0.45 4.70 -4.40
N ALA A 82 -0.24 3.77 -3.74
CA ALA A 82 -1.70 3.83 -3.64
C ALA A 82 -2.23 2.98 -2.49
N PHE A 83 -3.35 3.39 -1.95
CA PHE A 83 -4.20 2.55 -1.10
C PHE A 83 -5.50 2.32 -1.87
N GLN A 84 -5.97 1.08 -1.92
CA GLN A 84 -7.16 0.72 -2.67
C GLN A 84 -8.05 -0.21 -1.85
N ASP A 85 -9.34 -0.20 -2.18
CA ASP A 85 -10.30 -1.15 -1.64
C ASP A 85 -10.34 -2.35 -2.58
N ALA A 86 -9.98 -3.52 -2.07
CA ALA A 86 -9.94 -4.75 -2.87
C ALA A 86 -11.31 -5.13 -3.44
N ARG A 87 -12.39 -4.61 -2.87
CA ARG A 87 -13.75 -4.86 -3.35
C ARG A 87 -14.14 -3.98 -4.54
N SER A 88 -13.33 -2.95 -4.84
CA SER A 88 -13.57 -2.07 -5.98
C SER A 88 -13.22 -2.79 -7.28
N SER A 89 -14.03 -2.61 -8.31
CA SER A 89 -13.73 -3.13 -9.65
C SER A 89 -12.49 -2.45 -10.27
N ALA A 90 -12.12 -1.28 -9.77
CA ALA A 90 -10.94 -0.55 -10.24
C ALA A 90 -9.67 -0.94 -9.49
N ALA A 91 -9.73 -1.85 -8.50
CA ALA A 91 -8.57 -2.25 -7.75
C ALA A 91 -7.54 -2.97 -8.63
N ALA A 92 -6.26 -2.80 -8.30
CA ALA A 92 -5.16 -3.41 -9.04
C ALA A 92 -5.21 -4.94 -9.06
N THR A 93 -5.90 -5.55 -8.08
CA THR A 93 -6.08 -7.00 -7.98
C THR A 93 -7.37 -7.49 -8.62
N ALA A 94 -8.22 -6.59 -9.13
CA ALA A 94 -9.45 -6.97 -9.79
C ALA A 94 -9.15 -7.66 -11.13
N SER A 95 -9.91 -8.72 -11.43
CA SER A 95 -9.74 -9.46 -12.67
C SER A 95 -10.74 -9.04 -13.73
#